data_4917a9a9c44665fbf1c309d1aefb85c4
#
_entry.id   4917a9a9c44665fbf1c309d1aefb85c4
#
_cell.length_a   1.000
_cell.length_b   1.000
_cell.length_c   1.000
_cell.angle_alpha   90.00
_cell.angle_beta   90.00
_cell.angle_gamma   90.00
#
_symmetry.space_group_name_H-M   'P 1'
#
loop_
_entity.id
_entity.type
_entity.pdbx_description
1 polymer ?
#
loop_
_entity_poly.entity_id
_entity_poly.type
_entity_poly.pdbx_seq_one_letter_code
_entity_poly.pdbx_strand_id
1 'polypeptide(L)'
;MRHLYSFLFILVLINNVLLKKDGDLYDAGRSTLINLNPMNFDTQITNNRNKEIIAFIHFYSPDDGKSPQLKDVFIELDKEYSGMFKLAGLNCKKYKDLCSKQGVTDFPTYKIYPPLPAPPMKYEGKIEPKYIISYLGKFVGNKAQELNNNNFDEFIHGRPQIPKVILFTNKKNIPLLFKRLSLQFDVSKFLINIKFIILAKN
;
A
#
# COMPACT_ATOMS: atom_id res chain seq x y z
N MET A 1 -24.98 44.04 28.67
CA MET A 1 -24.77 43.50 27.30
C MET A 1 -23.35 43.05 27.03
N ARG A 2 -22.29 43.76 27.43
CA ARG A 2 -20.85 43.35 27.15
C ARG A 2 -20.47 42.00 27.76
N HIS A 3 -20.99 41.63 28.93
CA HIS A 3 -20.67 40.34 29.58
C HIS A 3 -21.35 39.12 28.91
N LEU A 4 -22.51 39.34 28.27
CA LEU A 4 -23.22 38.26 27.57
C LEU A 4 -22.47 37.81 26.31
N TYR A 5 -21.89 38.75 25.56
CA TYR A 5 -21.07 38.44 24.38
C TYR A 5 -19.74 37.73 24.72
N SER A 6 -19.13 38.12 25.87
CA SER A 6 -17.92 37.48 26.34
C SER A 6 -18.18 35.99 26.71
N PHE A 7 -19.32 35.69 27.33
CA PHE A 7 -19.70 34.34 27.70
C PHE A 7 -20.03 33.48 26.46
N LEU A 8 -20.70 34.08 25.46
CA LEU A 8 -21.03 33.41 24.21
C LEU A 8 -19.74 33.09 23.40
N PHE A 9 -18.77 34.00 23.39
CA PHE A 9 -17.51 33.82 22.71
C PHE A 9 -16.65 32.72 23.36
N ILE A 10 -16.63 32.64 24.67
CA ILE A 10 -15.96 31.56 25.43
C ILE A 10 -16.65 30.23 25.17
N LEU A 11 -17.99 30.17 25.11
CA LEU A 11 -18.72 28.92 24.79
C LEU A 11 -18.47 28.43 23.38
N VAL A 12 -18.33 29.34 22.41
CA VAL A 12 -17.97 29.01 21.01
C VAL A 12 -16.54 28.51 20.92
N LEU A 13 -15.61 29.09 21.68
CA LEU A 13 -14.22 28.64 21.72
C LEU A 13 -14.10 27.27 22.41
N ILE A 14 -14.84 27.03 23.48
CA ILE A 14 -14.87 25.73 24.17
C ILE A 14 -15.47 24.65 23.27
N ASN A 15 -16.53 24.92 22.52
CA ASN A 15 -17.09 23.97 21.56
C ASN A 15 -16.12 23.64 20.43
N ASN A 16 -15.33 24.59 19.94
CA ASN A 16 -14.29 24.32 18.94
C ASN A 16 -13.10 23.53 19.50
N VAL A 17 -12.81 23.65 20.78
CA VAL A 17 -11.76 22.86 21.44
C VAL A 17 -12.25 21.45 21.80
N LEU A 18 -13.55 21.28 22.12
CA LEU A 18 -14.15 19.98 22.47
C LEU A 18 -14.53 19.13 21.23
N LEU A 19 -14.61 19.73 20.05
CA LEU A 19 -14.72 19.01 18.78
C LEU A 19 -13.33 18.53 18.31
N LYS A 20 -12.55 17.91 19.23
CA LYS A 20 -11.42 17.09 18.84
C LYS A 20 -11.99 15.88 18.11
N LYS A 21 -12.00 15.98 16.80
CA LYS A 21 -12.58 15.03 15.87
C LYS A 21 -11.92 13.66 16.11
N ASP A 22 -12.62 12.72 16.72
CA ASP A 22 -12.25 11.30 16.75
C ASP A 22 -12.33 10.69 15.32
N GLY A 23 -12.14 11.53 14.31
CA GLY A 23 -12.19 11.19 12.91
C GLY A 23 -10.99 10.37 12.50
N ASP A 24 -11.20 9.52 11.52
CA ASP A 24 -10.12 8.79 10.89
C ASP A 24 -9.13 9.78 10.25
N LEU A 25 -7.83 9.44 10.31
CA LEU A 25 -6.76 10.30 9.80
C LEU A 25 -6.86 10.48 8.27
N TYR A 26 -7.35 9.46 7.57
CA TYR A 26 -7.47 9.45 6.12
C TYR A 26 -8.91 9.69 5.67
N ASP A 27 -9.09 10.71 4.82
CA ASP A 27 -10.42 11.07 4.30
C ASP A 27 -10.77 10.15 3.12
N ALA A 28 -11.87 9.40 3.25
CA ALA A 28 -12.33 8.43 2.24
C ALA A 28 -12.68 9.03 0.86
N GLY A 29 -12.71 10.35 0.72
CA GLY A 29 -13.07 11.03 -0.54
C GLY A 29 -11.89 11.62 -1.31
N ARG A 30 -10.66 11.58 -0.77
CA ARG A 30 -9.48 12.24 -1.36
C ARG A 30 -8.36 11.28 -1.77
N SER A 31 -8.46 10.03 -1.38
CA SER A 31 -7.45 9.00 -1.65
C SER A 31 -8.10 7.63 -1.73
N THR A 32 -7.42 6.64 -2.34
CA THR A 32 -7.82 5.23 -2.33
C THR A 32 -7.36 4.52 -1.05
N LEU A 33 -6.75 5.26 -0.12
CA LEU A 33 -6.36 4.78 1.20
C LEU A 33 -7.56 4.21 1.97
N ILE A 34 -7.38 3.03 2.51
CA ILE A 34 -8.44 2.30 3.18
C ILE A 34 -8.43 2.62 4.68
N ASN A 35 -9.52 3.15 5.21
CA ASN A 35 -9.72 3.18 6.66
C ASN A 35 -10.19 1.81 7.13
N LEU A 36 -9.31 1.14 7.88
CA LEU A 36 -9.57 -0.19 8.40
C LEU A 36 -10.41 -0.14 9.68
N ASN A 37 -11.24 -1.15 9.84
CA ASN A 37 -12.07 -1.40 11.00
C ASN A 37 -12.29 -2.92 11.16
N PRO A 38 -12.92 -3.39 12.27
CA PRO A 38 -13.13 -4.82 12.49
C PRO A 38 -13.94 -5.53 11.41
N MET A 39 -14.84 -4.81 10.70
CA MET A 39 -15.68 -5.43 9.67
C MET A 39 -14.97 -5.61 8.35
N ASN A 40 -13.96 -4.78 8.04
CA ASN A 40 -13.31 -4.82 6.73
C ASN A 40 -11.86 -5.31 6.76
N PHE A 41 -11.24 -5.47 7.93
CA PHE A 41 -9.83 -5.84 8.05
C PHE A 41 -9.52 -7.15 7.29
N ASP A 42 -10.28 -8.20 7.55
CA ASP A 42 -10.03 -9.50 6.92
C ASP A 42 -10.28 -9.47 5.41
N THR A 43 -11.36 -8.83 4.97
CA THR A 43 -11.68 -8.75 3.54
C THR A 43 -10.70 -7.87 2.77
N GLN A 44 -10.20 -6.80 3.37
CA GLN A 44 -9.27 -5.90 2.71
C GLN A 44 -7.80 -6.34 2.81
N ILE A 45 -7.41 -6.98 3.91
CA ILE A 45 -6.01 -7.32 4.18
C ILE A 45 -5.81 -8.83 4.10
N THR A 46 -6.39 -9.61 5.02
CA THR A 46 -6.07 -11.03 5.19
C THR A 46 -6.38 -11.84 3.94
N ASN A 47 -7.57 -11.69 3.37
CA ASN A 47 -8.02 -12.44 2.20
C ASN A 47 -7.31 -12.03 0.90
N ASN A 48 -6.72 -10.84 0.86
CA ASN A 48 -6.00 -10.36 -0.33
C ASN A 48 -4.55 -10.87 -0.41
N ARG A 49 -4.01 -11.41 0.67
CA ARG A 49 -2.67 -12.00 0.68
C ARG A 49 -2.57 -13.22 -0.24
N ASN A 50 -3.66 -13.98 -0.41
CA ASN A 50 -3.75 -15.09 -1.37
C ASN A 50 -3.73 -14.63 -2.83
N LYS A 51 -3.99 -13.34 -3.08
CA LYS A 51 -4.01 -12.72 -4.43
C LYS A 51 -2.70 -12.02 -4.78
N GLU A 52 -1.62 -12.33 -4.08
CA GLU A 52 -0.31 -11.69 -4.25
C GLU A 52 -0.35 -10.17 -4.05
N ILE A 53 -1.29 -9.68 -3.25
CA ILE A 53 -1.42 -8.26 -2.92
C ILE A 53 -0.70 -7.99 -1.61
N ILE A 54 0.20 -7.01 -1.65
CA ILE A 54 0.93 -6.53 -0.49
C ILE A 54 0.14 -5.38 0.13
N ALA A 55 -0.09 -5.45 1.45
CA ALA A 55 -0.66 -4.32 2.16
C ALA A 55 0.39 -3.68 3.08
N PHE A 56 0.35 -2.35 3.16
CA PHE A 56 1.15 -1.55 4.08
C PHE A 56 0.20 -0.71 4.94
N ILE A 57 0.22 -0.95 6.24
CA ILE A 57 -0.76 -0.40 7.17
C ILE A 57 -0.06 0.52 8.17
N HIS A 58 -0.61 1.73 8.29
CA HIS A 58 -0.32 2.69 9.33
C HIS A 58 -1.27 2.49 10.51
N PHE A 59 -0.77 1.93 11.60
CA PHE A 59 -1.46 1.87 12.89
C PHE A 59 -1.19 3.16 13.63
N TYR A 60 -2.22 3.92 13.92
CA TYR A 60 -2.07 5.27 14.46
C TYR A 60 -3.02 5.57 15.61
N SER A 61 -2.63 6.54 16.42
CA SER A 61 -3.54 7.23 17.33
C SER A 61 -3.63 8.71 16.90
N PRO A 62 -4.82 9.29 16.77
CA PRO A 62 -4.94 10.73 16.47
C PRO A 62 -4.24 11.64 17.47
N ASP A 63 -3.98 11.13 18.68
CA ASP A 63 -3.43 11.88 19.81
C ASP A 63 -1.90 11.71 20.00
N ASP A 64 -1.23 10.88 19.20
CA ASP A 64 0.21 10.62 19.36
C ASP A 64 1.11 11.76 18.86
N GLY A 65 0.55 12.77 18.23
CA GLY A 65 1.25 13.94 17.71
C GLY A 65 2.17 13.69 16.50
N LYS A 66 2.52 12.44 16.21
CA LYS A 66 3.39 12.03 15.10
C LYS A 66 2.60 11.53 13.90
N SER A 67 1.58 10.72 14.13
CA SER A 67 0.75 10.12 13.07
C SER A 67 0.15 11.14 12.10
N PRO A 68 -0.39 12.30 12.54
CA PRO A 68 -0.90 13.30 11.62
C PRO A 68 0.14 13.88 10.67
N GLN A 69 1.40 14.01 11.12
CA GLN A 69 2.51 14.55 10.31
C GLN A 69 2.91 13.62 9.16
N LEU A 70 2.59 12.33 9.29
CA LEU A 70 2.96 11.29 8.32
C LEU A 70 1.83 10.96 7.34
N LYS A 71 0.67 11.63 7.49
CA LYS A 71 -0.49 11.49 6.61
C LYS A 71 -0.12 11.73 5.14
N ASP A 72 0.62 12.80 4.88
CA ASP A 72 0.94 13.23 3.52
C ASP A 72 1.83 12.22 2.78
N VAL A 73 2.74 11.55 3.50
CA VAL A 73 3.57 10.47 2.93
C VAL A 73 2.71 9.32 2.41
N PHE A 74 1.67 8.94 3.16
CA PHE A 74 0.75 7.89 2.73
C PHE A 74 -0.13 8.31 1.55
N ILE A 75 -0.57 9.57 1.53
CA ILE A 75 -1.35 10.13 0.41
C ILE A 75 -0.49 10.18 -0.86
N GLU A 76 0.77 10.59 -0.76
CA GLU A 76 1.71 10.59 -1.87
C GLU A 76 1.96 9.19 -2.41
N LEU A 77 2.22 8.22 -1.52
CA LEU A 77 2.37 6.81 -1.89
C LEU A 77 1.13 6.27 -2.61
N ASP A 78 -0.05 6.56 -2.09
CA ASP A 78 -1.30 6.11 -2.70
C ASP A 78 -1.50 6.70 -4.10
N LYS A 79 -1.20 8.00 -4.26
CA LYS A 79 -1.32 8.68 -5.55
C LYS A 79 -0.36 8.10 -6.61
N GLU A 80 0.88 7.81 -6.21
CA GLU A 80 1.92 7.35 -7.14
C GLU A 80 1.83 5.84 -7.42
N TYR A 81 1.45 5.04 -6.42
CA TYR A 81 1.46 3.57 -6.49
C TYR A 81 0.07 2.94 -6.34
N SER A 82 -0.97 3.69 -6.68
CA SER A 82 -2.35 3.19 -6.65
C SER A 82 -2.50 1.90 -7.46
N GLY A 83 -3.16 0.91 -6.84
CA GLY A 83 -3.35 -0.42 -7.44
C GLY A 83 -2.15 -1.36 -7.39
N MET A 84 -0.93 -0.87 -7.05
CA MET A 84 0.23 -1.74 -6.83
C MET A 84 0.23 -2.36 -5.43
N PHE A 85 -0.09 -1.54 -4.44
CA PHE A 85 -0.15 -1.91 -3.04
C PHE A 85 -1.49 -1.52 -2.44
N LYS A 86 -1.90 -2.19 -1.39
CA LYS A 86 -2.98 -1.72 -0.53
C LYS A 86 -2.39 -0.87 0.59
N LEU A 87 -2.66 0.41 0.55
CA LEU A 87 -2.29 1.34 1.60
C LEU A 87 -3.49 1.57 2.50
N ALA A 88 -3.28 1.47 3.80
CA ALA A 88 -4.38 1.55 4.75
C ALA A 88 -3.97 2.22 6.07
N GLY A 89 -4.93 2.79 6.75
CA GLY A 89 -4.79 3.29 8.10
C GLY A 89 -5.74 2.58 9.06
N LEU A 90 -5.27 2.32 10.27
CA LEU A 90 -6.08 1.78 11.36
C LEU A 90 -6.00 2.67 12.59
N ASN A 91 -7.14 3.24 12.97
CA ASN A 91 -7.25 4.09 14.16
C ASN A 91 -7.29 3.23 15.42
N CYS A 92 -6.17 3.16 16.13
CA CYS A 92 -6.04 2.33 17.31
C CYS A 92 -6.64 2.96 18.59
N LYS A 93 -6.95 4.25 18.58
CA LYS A 93 -7.77 4.84 19.64
C LYS A 93 -9.21 4.32 19.56
N LYS A 94 -9.74 4.20 18.34
CA LYS A 94 -11.10 3.73 18.05
C LYS A 94 -11.22 2.20 18.08
N TYR A 95 -10.23 1.48 17.56
CA TYR A 95 -10.25 0.03 17.39
C TYR A 95 -9.11 -0.66 18.14
N LYS A 96 -9.03 -0.38 19.45
CA LYS A 96 -7.96 -0.85 20.34
C LYS A 96 -7.75 -2.37 20.30
N ASP A 97 -8.85 -3.12 20.38
CA ASP A 97 -8.80 -4.59 20.39
C ASP A 97 -8.24 -5.17 19.09
N LEU A 98 -8.61 -4.56 17.95
CA LEU A 98 -8.07 -4.98 16.66
C LEU A 98 -6.55 -4.71 16.57
N CYS A 99 -6.09 -3.54 17.04
CA CYS A 99 -4.67 -3.22 17.07
C CYS A 99 -3.89 -4.18 17.97
N SER A 100 -4.43 -4.49 19.16
CA SER A 100 -3.84 -5.46 20.08
C SER A 100 -3.75 -6.86 19.48
N LYS A 101 -4.80 -7.31 18.78
CA LYS A 101 -4.79 -8.60 18.02
C LYS A 101 -3.72 -8.62 16.92
N GLN A 102 -3.39 -7.46 16.36
CA GLN A 102 -2.30 -7.33 15.40
C GLN A 102 -0.93 -7.15 16.05
N GLY A 103 -0.82 -7.23 17.38
CA GLY A 103 0.43 -7.07 18.14
C GLY A 103 0.97 -5.64 18.08
N VAL A 104 0.10 -4.64 18.07
CA VAL A 104 0.47 -3.22 18.05
C VAL A 104 0.13 -2.58 19.39
N THR A 105 1.16 -2.06 20.07
CA THR A 105 1.08 -1.39 21.37
C THR A 105 1.51 0.08 21.32
N ASP A 106 2.37 0.41 20.34
CA ASP A 106 2.98 1.74 20.22
C ASP A 106 2.58 2.43 18.92
N PHE A 107 2.51 3.76 18.95
CA PHE A 107 2.07 4.57 17.81
C PHE A 107 3.09 5.69 17.49
N PRO A 108 3.30 5.99 16.21
CA PRO A 108 2.83 5.23 15.04
C PRO A 108 3.58 3.91 14.87
N THR A 109 2.88 2.86 14.43
CA THR A 109 3.50 1.60 14.02
C THR A 109 3.09 1.30 12.58
N TYR A 110 4.04 0.79 11.80
CA TYR A 110 3.84 0.40 10.41
C TYR A 110 4.02 -1.09 10.26
N LYS A 111 3.07 -1.77 9.62
CA LYS A 111 3.19 -3.20 9.33
C LYS A 111 2.95 -3.50 7.86
N ILE A 112 3.71 -4.47 7.38
CA ILE A 112 3.58 -5.02 6.05
C ILE A 112 2.89 -6.36 6.16
N TYR A 113 1.94 -6.57 5.29
CA TYR A 113 1.25 -7.83 5.10
C TYR A 113 1.59 -8.34 3.70
N PRO A 114 2.70 -9.10 3.58
CA PRO A 114 3.13 -9.65 2.30
C PRO A 114 2.19 -10.76 1.84
N PRO A 115 2.30 -11.22 0.58
CA PRO A 115 1.62 -12.43 0.13
C PRO A 115 1.97 -13.64 1.02
N LEU A 116 1.06 -14.59 1.08
CA LEU A 116 1.33 -15.85 1.78
C LEU A 116 2.46 -16.62 1.06
N PRO A 117 3.28 -17.41 1.77
CA PRO A 117 3.14 -17.77 3.20
C PRO A 117 3.87 -16.82 4.17
N ALA A 118 4.50 -15.73 3.69
CA ALA A 118 5.29 -14.85 4.54
C ALA A 118 4.43 -14.20 5.66
N PRO A 119 4.87 -14.17 6.93
CA PRO A 119 4.09 -13.57 8.01
C PRO A 119 4.04 -12.03 7.90
N PRO A 120 3.05 -11.38 8.52
CA PRO A 120 3.08 -9.93 8.71
C PRO A 120 4.30 -9.50 9.53
N MET A 121 4.90 -8.38 9.18
CA MET A 121 6.10 -7.88 9.84
C MET A 121 6.05 -6.37 10.08
N LYS A 122 6.73 -5.91 11.12
CA LYS A 122 6.89 -4.49 11.41
C LYS A 122 7.87 -3.87 10.43
N TYR A 123 7.56 -2.68 9.96
CA TYR A 123 8.48 -1.87 9.17
C TYR A 123 9.19 -0.88 10.08
N GLU A 124 10.50 -0.93 10.10
CA GLU A 124 11.36 -0.08 10.95
C GLU A 124 12.25 0.87 10.13
N GLY A 125 11.98 0.96 8.83
CA GLY A 125 12.71 1.84 7.93
C GLY A 125 12.26 3.30 8.01
N LYS A 126 12.90 4.15 7.23
CA LYS A 126 12.51 5.57 7.10
C LYS A 126 11.12 5.70 6.47
N ILE A 127 10.31 6.59 7.03
CA ILE A 127 8.96 6.88 6.55
C ILE A 127 9.03 7.96 5.46
N GLU A 128 9.61 7.57 4.34
CA GLU A 128 9.72 8.35 3.12
C GLU A 128 9.32 7.43 1.94
N PRO A 129 8.61 7.93 0.90
CA PRO A 129 8.11 7.11 -0.21
C PRO A 129 9.17 6.20 -0.82
N LYS A 130 10.35 6.75 -1.11
CA LYS A 130 11.47 6.01 -1.71
C LYS A 130 11.87 4.75 -0.92
N TYR A 131 11.98 4.86 0.40
CA TYR A 131 12.42 3.73 1.24
C TYR A 131 11.31 2.71 1.42
N ILE A 132 10.07 3.18 1.61
CA ILE A 132 8.90 2.32 1.73
C ILE A 132 8.73 1.49 0.45
N ILE A 133 8.74 2.12 -0.72
CA ILE A 133 8.58 1.43 -2.01
C ILE A 133 9.73 0.48 -2.29
N SER A 134 10.96 0.87 -2.00
CA SER A 134 12.12 -0.02 -2.12
C SER A 134 11.97 -1.28 -1.25
N TYR A 135 11.38 -1.14 -0.07
CA TYR A 135 11.14 -2.27 0.83
C TYR A 135 9.96 -3.13 0.38
N LEU A 136 8.81 -2.53 0.05
CA LEU A 136 7.63 -3.25 -0.45
C LEU A 136 7.93 -4.00 -1.75
N GLY A 137 8.77 -3.42 -2.61
CA GLY A 137 9.19 -4.00 -3.87
C GLY A 137 9.92 -5.36 -3.75
N LYS A 138 10.47 -5.67 -2.58
CA LYS A 138 11.10 -6.97 -2.30
C LYS A 138 10.08 -8.11 -2.24
N PHE A 139 8.84 -7.82 -1.91
CA PHE A 139 7.76 -8.79 -1.79
C PHE A 139 6.89 -8.90 -3.06
N VAL A 140 7.13 -8.03 -4.04
CA VAL A 140 6.44 -8.13 -5.34
C VAL A 140 7.03 -9.28 -6.11
N GLY A 141 6.21 -10.30 -6.38
CA GLY A 141 6.57 -11.41 -7.23
C GLY A 141 6.92 -10.96 -8.65
N ASN A 142 7.54 -11.85 -9.41
CA ASN A 142 7.93 -11.59 -10.79
C ASN A 142 7.70 -12.82 -11.67
N LYS A 143 6.96 -12.65 -12.75
CA LYS A 143 6.76 -13.65 -13.81
C LYS A 143 7.47 -13.26 -15.12
N ALA A 144 8.10 -12.07 -15.16
CA ALA A 144 8.89 -11.66 -16.30
C ALA A 144 10.18 -12.49 -16.37
N GLN A 145 10.57 -12.88 -17.57
CA GLN A 145 11.78 -13.63 -17.85
C GLN A 145 12.79 -12.72 -18.53
N GLU A 146 14.08 -13.01 -18.37
CA GLU A 146 15.12 -12.34 -19.11
C GLU A 146 15.31 -13.04 -20.48
N LEU A 147 15.32 -12.23 -21.55
CA LEU A 147 15.63 -12.73 -22.90
C LEU A 147 17.14 -12.71 -23.14
N ASN A 148 17.60 -13.80 -23.69
CA ASN A 148 18.97 -13.97 -24.20
C ASN A 148 18.93 -14.76 -25.51
N ASN A 149 20.10 -14.96 -26.15
CA ASN A 149 20.19 -15.64 -27.42
C ASN A 149 19.64 -17.08 -27.40
N ASN A 150 19.63 -17.75 -26.25
CA ASN A 150 19.20 -19.15 -26.16
C ASN A 150 17.65 -19.30 -26.09
N ASN A 151 16.94 -18.28 -25.65
CA ASN A 151 15.48 -18.35 -25.47
C ASN A 151 14.69 -17.35 -26.34
N PHE A 152 15.39 -16.53 -27.13
CA PHE A 152 14.76 -15.49 -27.94
C PHE A 152 13.83 -16.07 -29.03
N ASP A 153 14.34 -17.04 -29.81
CA ASP A 153 13.58 -17.62 -30.92
C ASP A 153 12.33 -18.39 -30.43
N GLU A 154 12.48 -19.17 -29.38
CA GLU A 154 11.33 -19.84 -28.73
C GLU A 154 10.32 -18.83 -28.19
N PHE A 155 10.81 -17.74 -27.62
CA PHE A 155 9.91 -16.69 -27.11
C PHE A 155 9.13 -16.04 -28.26
N ILE A 156 9.78 -15.67 -29.36
CA ILE A 156 9.14 -14.96 -30.46
C ILE A 156 8.20 -15.90 -31.24
N HIS A 157 8.65 -17.10 -31.58
CA HIS A 157 7.97 -17.98 -32.53
C HIS A 157 7.20 -19.14 -31.89
N GLY A 158 7.58 -19.56 -30.66
CA GLY A 158 7.06 -20.76 -30.03
C GLY A 158 5.55 -20.77 -29.76
N ARG A 159 4.90 -19.62 -29.64
CA ARG A 159 3.43 -19.47 -29.47
C ARG A 159 2.99 -18.15 -30.10
N PRO A 160 2.82 -18.10 -31.42
CA PRO A 160 2.56 -16.86 -32.15
C PRO A 160 1.24 -16.18 -31.77
N GLN A 161 0.24 -16.96 -31.34
CA GLN A 161 -1.08 -16.47 -30.92
C GLN A 161 -1.07 -15.75 -29.56
N ILE A 162 0.03 -15.83 -28.80
CA ILE A 162 0.12 -15.21 -27.47
C ILE A 162 0.74 -13.83 -27.61
N PRO A 163 0.05 -12.74 -27.18
CA PRO A 163 0.64 -11.42 -27.11
C PRO A 163 1.89 -11.40 -26.25
N LYS A 164 2.92 -10.72 -26.69
CA LYS A 164 4.22 -10.62 -26.01
C LYS A 164 4.53 -9.18 -25.68
N VAL A 165 4.99 -8.93 -24.46
CA VAL A 165 5.45 -7.61 -24.03
C VAL A 165 6.93 -7.69 -23.72
N ILE A 166 7.73 -6.89 -24.40
CA ILE A 166 9.17 -6.83 -24.24
C ILE A 166 9.55 -5.47 -23.66
N LEU A 167 10.29 -5.47 -22.57
CA LEU A 167 10.88 -4.28 -21.99
C LEU A 167 12.37 -4.22 -22.33
N PHE A 168 12.77 -3.17 -23.05
CA PHE A 168 14.18 -2.83 -23.26
C PHE A 168 14.64 -1.88 -22.14
N THR A 169 15.63 -2.28 -21.37
CA THR A 169 16.14 -1.48 -20.26
C THR A 169 17.61 -1.70 -20.00
N ASN A 170 18.29 -0.65 -19.54
CA ASN A 170 19.67 -0.72 -19.04
C ASN A 170 19.73 -0.84 -17.52
N LYS A 171 18.59 -0.97 -16.84
CA LYS A 171 18.54 -1.14 -15.39
C LYS A 171 18.86 -2.59 -15.02
N LYS A 172 19.72 -2.77 -14.03
CA LYS A 172 20.07 -4.12 -13.50
C LYS A 172 18.86 -4.86 -12.90
N ASN A 173 17.91 -4.12 -12.35
CA ASN A 173 16.74 -4.72 -11.72
C ASN A 173 15.48 -4.47 -12.57
N ILE A 174 14.60 -5.46 -12.58
CA ILE A 174 13.30 -5.38 -13.22
C ILE A 174 12.49 -4.25 -12.56
N PRO A 175 11.99 -3.27 -13.32
CA PRO A 175 11.16 -2.21 -12.78
C PRO A 175 9.93 -2.76 -12.05
N LEU A 176 9.59 -2.15 -10.91
CA LEU A 176 8.50 -2.60 -10.06
C LEU A 176 7.15 -2.70 -10.80
N LEU A 177 6.84 -1.71 -11.64
CA LEU A 177 5.66 -1.73 -12.49
C LEU A 177 5.63 -2.95 -13.42
N PHE A 178 6.77 -3.28 -14.03
CA PHE A 178 6.86 -4.42 -14.95
C PHE A 178 6.67 -5.76 -14.22
N LYS A 179 7.25 -5.90 -13.02
CA LYS A 179 6.97 -7.04 -12.15
C LYS A 179 5.47 -7.18 -11.86
N ARG A 180 4.82 -6.08 -11.47
CA ARG A 180 3.39 -6.09 -11.14
C ARG A 180 2.52 -6.44 -12.35
N LEU A 181 2.82 -5.87 -13.52
CA LEU A 181 2.13 -6.22 -14.76
C LEU A 181 2.28 -7.71 -15.09
N SER A 182 3.48 -8.28 -14.92
CA SER A 182 3.73 -9.70 -15.19
C SER A 182 2.90 -10.64 -14.31
N LEU A 183 2.54 -10.22 -13.11
CA LEU A 183 1.64 -10.97 -12.21
C LEU A 183 0.17 -10.79 -12.59
N GLN A 184 -0.20 -9.58 -13.01
CA GLN A 184 -1.59 -9.26 -13.36
C GLN A 184 -2.04 -9.98 -14.62
N PHE A 185 -1.14 -10.13 -15.58
CA PHE A 185 -1.38 -10.80 -16.87
C PHE A 185 -0.82 -12.23 -16.90
N ASP A 186 -0.72 -12.89 -15.75
CA ASP A 186 -0.29 -14.28 -15.71
C ASP A 186 -1.30 -15.20 -16.39
N VAL A 187 -0.76 -15.99 -17.29
CA VAL A 187 -1.43 -16.93 -18.19
C VAL A 187 -2.38 -17.92 -17.50
N SER A 188 -2.12 -18.23 -16.23
CA SER A 188 -2.90 -19.25 -15.51
C SER A 188 -4.28 -18.74 -15.05
N LYS A 189 -4.52 -17.43 -15.11
CA LYS A 189 -5.75 -16.81 -14.57
C LYS A 189 -6.69 -16.20 -15.62
N PHE A 190 -6.23 -16.01 -16.86
CA PHE A 190 -7.02 -15.42 -17.93
C PHE A 190 -6.77 -16.14 -19.26
N LEU A 191 -7.75 -16.13 -20.15
CA LEU A 191 -7.65 -16.65 -21.55
C LEU A 191 -6.64 -15.87 -22.41
N ILE A 192 -5.98 -14.85 -21.87
CA ILE A 192 -4.99 -14.02 -22.56
C ILE A 192 -3.61 -14.31 -21.96
N ASN A 193 -2.82 -15.06 -22.70
CA ASN A 193 -1.43 -15.36 -22.38
C ASN A 193 -0.53 -14.17 -22.80
N ILE A 194 0.02 -13.41 -21.86
CA ILE A 194 1.02 -12.38 -22.14
C ILE A 194 2.35 -12.81 -21.52
N LYS A 195 3.40 -12.96 -22.36
CA LYS A 195 4.75 -13.18 -21.88
C LYS A 195 5.49 -11.86 -21.72
N PHE A 196 6.04 -11.63 -20.53
CA PHE A 196 6.82 -10.45 -20.21
C PHE A 196 8.31 -10.79 -20.23
N ILE A 197 9.10 -9.98 -20.93
CA ILE A 197 10.54 -10.22 -21.06
C ILE A 197 11.32 -8.91 -21.01
N ILE A 198 12.54 -9.00 -20.53
CA ILE A 198 13.47 -7.89 -20.39
C ILE A 198 14.69 -8.17 -21.21
N LEU A 199 15.05 -7.24 -22.10
CA LEU A 199 16.35 -7.19 -22.74
C LEU A 199 17.22 -6.18 -21.98
N ALA A 200 18.24 -6.67 -21.30
CA ALA A 200 19.30 -5.82 -20.81
C ALA A 200 20.16 -5.37 -22.00
N LYS A 201 20.28 -4.05 -22.17
CA LYS A 201 21.26 -3.52 -23.12
C LYS A 201 22.63 -3.56 -22.43
N ASN A 202 23.51 -4.43 -22.90
CA ASN A 202 24.93 -4.40 -22.51
C ASN A 202 25.57 -3.10 -22.99
#